data_12f3e0343c4e8c5c444db5addce385a3
#
_entry.id   12f3e0343c4e8c5c444db5addce385a3
#
_cell.length_a   1.000
_cell.length_b   1.000
_cell.length_c   1.000
_cell.angle_alpha   90.00
_cell.angle_beta   90.00
_cell.angle_gamma   90.00
#
_symmetry.space_group_name_H-M   'P 1'
#
loop_
_entity.id
_entity.type
_entity.pdbx_description
1 polymer ?
#
loop_
_entity_poly.entity_id
_entity_poly.type
_entity_poly.pdbx_seq_one_letter_code
_entity_poly.pdbx_strand_id
1 'polypeptide(L)'
;MRLSILTLFVCLALSARGQDSADAKLLQKAREIDKRIILFDSHLDLPFDYPGAAEDGKTQLDLPKVQRGQLKGAAIAVFVPMGPRTPEGYAKARQDANKKIALIKGIAEQNPGRAALAYSPADVHRIAAQGKFAVAISLLNAYPLGSDLAQIDEWYQRGVRIFGFVHAGHNAWADSSRPSKALGDGPQEHGGLSELGKKGVARLNELGVLIDVSQLSSPAFQQVLSLTKAPVVATHSGVKGIVDNSRNLSDDELALLQKNGGVIQIVAFSNYLRPLPQGTPADSAPRGTVAQLVQSITYAVKKIGIDHVGIASDFNHGGGVLGWDNEGECQNVTAELLRAGYSERDIAKLWGGNFLRVWGEAQKKAQHKHS
;
A
#
# COMPACT_ATOMS: atom_id res chain seq x y z
N MET A 1 -22.54 -46.59 -30.05
CA MET A 1 -22.34 -45.16 -29.83
C MET A 1 -22.65 -44.67 -28.39
N ARG A 2 -22.60 -45.53 -27.36
CA ARG A 2 -22.86 -45.18 -25.94
C ARG A 2 -21.64 -45.31 -25.01
N LEU A 3 -20.50 -45.80 -25.50
CA LEU A 3 -19.27 -45.99 -24.67
C LEU A 3 -18.36 -44.75 -24.59
N SER A 4 -18.42 -43.87 -25.60
CA SER A 4 -17.51 -42.67 -25.67
C SER A 4 -17.89 -41.52 -24.74
N ILE A 5 -19.16 -41.40 -24.33
CA ILE A 5 -19.62 -40.27 -23.46
C ILE A 5 -19.25 -40.52 -22.00
N LEU A 6 -19.29 -41.78 -21.55
CA LEU A 6 -18.97 -42.12 -20.14
C LEU A 6 -17.49 -41.95 -19.84
N THR A 7 -16.59 -42.23 -20.78
CA THR A 7 -15.14 -42.07 -20.62
C THR A 7 -14.74 -40.59 -20.54
N LEU A 8 -15.41 -39.68 -21.27
CA LEU A 8 -15.14 -38.25 -21.25
C LEU A 8 -15.54 -37.60 -19.92
N PHE A 9 -16.68 -38.03 -19.33
CA PHE A 9 -17.12 -37.52 -18.01
C PHE A 9 -16.24 -38.01 -16.87
N VAL A 10 -15.70 -39.20 -16.91
CA VAL A 10 -14.78 -39.74 -15.91
C VAL A 10 -13.43 -39.05 -15.97
N CYS A 11 -12.88 -38.75 -17.15
CA CYS A 11 -11.64 -38.01 -17.32
C CYS A 11 -11.77 -36.55 -16.84
N LEU A 12 -12.89 -35.88 -17.10
CA LEU A 12 -13.17 -34.52 -16.61
C LEU A 12 -13.32 -34.49 -15.08
N ALA A 13 -13.98 -35.45 -14.47
CA ALA A 13 -14.13 -35.54 -13.01
C ALA A 13 -12.82 -35.89 -12.30
N LEU A 14 -11.94 -36.68 -12.90
CA LEU A 14 -10.61 -37.01 -12.38
C LEU A 14 -9.66 -35.81 -12.50
N SER A 15 -9.72 -35.05 -13.59
CA SER A 15 -8.93 -33.85 -13.76
C SER A 15 -9.34 -32.74 -12.78
N ALA A 16 -10.65 -32.54 -12.57
CA ALA A 16 -11.15 -31.57 -11.58
C ALA A 16 -10.71 -31.92 -10.13
N ARG A 17 -10.83 -33.19 -9.72
CA ARG A 17 -10.36 -33.67 -8.42
C ARG A 17 -8.84 -33.56 -8.24
N GLY A 18 -8.08 -33.76 -9.31
CA GLY A 18 -6.63 -33.55 -9.31
C GLY A 18 -6.25 -32.09 -9.12
N GLN A 19 -6.96 -31.18 -9.77
CA GLN A 19 -6.79 -29.75 -9.66
C GLN A 19 -7.12 -29.26 -8.23
N ASP A 20 -8.29 -29.64 -7.69
CA ASP A 20 -8.71 -29.28 -6.33
C ASP A 20 -7.69 -29.75 -5.28
N SER A 21 -7.14 -30.96 -5.44
CA SER A 21 -6.09 -31.50 -4.56
C SER A 21 -4.78 -30.74 -4.66
N ALA A 22 -4.40 -30.31 -5.87
CA ALA A 22 -3.18 -29.51 -6.09
C ALA A 22 -3.32 -28.10 -5.51
N ASP A 23 -4.46 -27.46 -5.69
CA ASP A 23 -4.74 -26.13 -5.14
C ASP A 23 -4.80 -26.15 -3.61
N ALA A 24 -5.39 -27.18 -3.00
CA ALA A 24 -5.39 -27.36 -1.53
C ALA A 24 -3.97 -27.52 -0.96
N LYS A 25 -3.11 -28.31 -1.62
CA LYS A 25 -1.70 -28.45 -1.23
C LYS A 25 -0.92 -27.12 -1.36
N LEU A 26 -1.19 -26.36 -2.42
CA LEU A 26 -0.55 -25.06 -2.63
C LEU A 26 -0.95 -24.06 -1.56
N LEU A 27 -2.24 -23.98 -1.20
CA LEU A 27 -2.73 -23.16 -0.10
C LEU A 27 -2.14 -23.56 1.25
N GLN A 28 -2.01 -24.85 1.52
CA GLN A 28 -1.34 -25.32 2.72
C GLN A 28 0.12 -24.89 2.78
N LYS A 29 0.86 -25.04 1.66
CA LYS A 29 2.24 -24.57 1.54
C LYS A 29 2.34 -23.06 1.75
N ALA A 30 1.40 -22.28 1.17
CA ALA A 30 1.34 -20.82 1.36
C ALA A 30 1.20 -20.46 2.83
N ARG A 31 0.25 -21.06 3.55
CA ARG A 31 0.05 -20.85 5.00
C ARG A 31 1.30 -21.16 5.83
N GLU A 32 2.05 -22.21 5.48
CA GLU A 32 3.29 -22.55 6.19
C GLU A 32 4.40 -21.50 5.91
N ILE A 33 4.48 -20.96 4.72
CA ILE A 33 5.39 -19.86 4.39
C ILE A 33 4.99 -18.60 5.16
N ASP A 34 3.70 -18.23 5.14
CA ASP A 34 3.17 -17.01 5.77
C ASP A 34 3.43 -16.96 7.28
N LYS A 35 3.46 -18.12 7.95
CA LYS A 35 3.86 -18.20 9.36
C LYS A 35 5.31 -17.79 9.62
N ARG A 36 6.22 -18.06 8.67
CA ARG A 36 7.67 -17.89 8.84
C ARG A 36 8.19 -16.53 8.39
N ILE A 37 7.48 -15.87 7.46
CA ILE A 37 7.90 -14.58 6.91
C ILE A 37 7.16 -13.41 7.57
N ILE A 38 7.63 -12.21 7.34
CA ILE A 38 6.91 -10.98 7.73
C ILE A 38 5.98 -10.59 6.58
N LEU A 39 4.69 -10.88 6.74
CA LEU A 39 3.66 -10.28 5.90
C LEU A 39 3.40 -8.87 6.44
N PHE A 40 3.57 -7.87 5.58
CA PHE A 40 3.36 -6.47 5.90
C PHE A 40 2.59 -5.79 4.77
N ASP A 41 1.40 -5.30 5.06
CA ASP A 41 0.65 -4.49 4.11
C ASP A 41 1.13 -3.04 4.17
N SER A 42 1.61 -2.53 3.04
CA SER A 42 2.22 -1.21 2.98
C SER A 42 1.22 -0.06 2.91
N HIS A 43 -0.06 -0.35 2.66
CA HIS A 43 -1.10 0.68 2.58
C HIS A 43 -2.51 0.11 2.73
N LEU A 44 -3.18 0.53 3.77
CA LEU A 44 -4.62 0.37 3.98
C LEU A 44 -5.18 1.56 4.77
N ASP A 45 -6.49 1.73 4.79
CA ASP A 45 -7.20 2.78 5.51
C ASP A 45 -8.12 2.21 6.61
N LEU A 46 -8.66 3.09 7.44
CA LEU A 46 -9.78 2.79 8.34
C LEU A 46 -10.95 3.72 8.01
N PRO A 47 -12.18 3.23 7.95
CA PRO A 47 -13.34 4.11 7.81
C PRO A 47 -13.52 4.98 9.07
N PHE A 48 -14.17 6.13 8.96
CA PHE A 48 -14.40 7.03 10.10
C PHE A 48 -15.30 6.44 11.20
N ASP A 49 -16.12 5.48 10.83
CA ASP A 49 -17.01 4.70 11.70
C ASP A 49 -16.41 3.32 12.05
N TYR A 50 -15.07 3.19 11.99
CA TYR A 50 -14.38 1.95 12.33
C TYR A 50 -14.80 1.46 13.73
N PRO A 51 -15.38 0.26 13.83
CA PRO A 51 -15.97 -0.22 15.08
C PRO A 51 -14.95 -0.70 16.12
N GLY A 52 -13.66 -0.70 15.75
CA GLY A 52 -12.56 -1.26 16.52
C GLY A 52 -12.02 -2.57 15.95
N ALA A 53 -10.86 -3.00 16.44
CA ALA A 53 -10.11 -4.11 15.87
C ALA A 53 -10.32 -5.46 16.59
N ALA A 54 -11.01 -5.48 17.73
CA ALA A 54 -11.01 -6.65 18.61
C ALA A 54 -11.77 -7.86 18.05
N GLU A 55 -12.85 -7.61 17.31
CA GLU A 55 -13.80 -8.61 16.84
C GLU A 55 -13.85 -8.71 15.31
N ASP A 56 -14.27 -9.88 14.81
CA ASP A 56 -14.44 -10.15 13.38
C ASP A 56 -15.64 -9.36 12.83
N GLY A 57 -15.37 -8.22 12.23
CA GLY A 57 -16.36 -7.27 11.74
C GLY A 57 -16.53 -7.29 10.22
N LYS A 58 -17.23 -6.27 9.71
CA LYS A 58 -17.45 -6.08 8.27
C LYS A 58 -16.28 -5.40 7.58
N THR A 59 -15.37 -4.74 8.33
CA THR A 59 -14.20 -4.07 7.76
C THR A 59 -13.18 -5.08 7.25
N GLN A 60 -12.34 -4.66 6.31
CA GLN A 60 -11.34 -5.54 5.70
C GLN A 60 -10.13 -5.79 6.61
N LEU A 61 -9.98 -5.00 7.70
CA LEU A 61 -8.97 -5.16 8.74
C LEU A 61 -9.63 -5.27 10.12
N ASP A 62 -9.34 -6.33 10.84
CA ASP A 62 -9.50 -6.52 12.28
C ASP A 62 -8.52 -7.60 12.77
N LEU A 63 -8.32 -7.71 14.07
CA LEU A 63 -7.32 -8.64 14.62
C LEU A 63 -7.65 -10.12 14.41
N PRO A 64 -8.91 -10.58 14.38
CA PRO A 64 -9.25 -11.92 13.91
C PRO A 64 -8.82 -12.21 12.47
N LYS A 65 -9.04 -11.26 11.52
CA LYS A 65 -8.58 -11.39 10.13
C LYS A 65 -7.06 -11.40 10.03
N VAL A 66 -6.39 -10.46 10.72
CA VAL A 66 -4.92 -10.43 10.84
C VAL A 66 -4.37 -11.79 11.28
N GLN A 67 -4.99 -12.43 12.29
CA GLN A 67 -4.57 -13.74 12.77
C GLN A 67 -4.80 -14.83 11.72
N ARG A 68 -5.96 -14.86 11.05
CA ARG A 68 -6.27 -15.84 10.00
C ARG A 68 -5.31 -15.73 8.81
N GLY A 69 -5.02 -14.51 8.38
CA GLY A 69 -4.12 -14.22 7.26
C GLY A 69 -2.64 -14.22 7.60
N GLN A 70 -2.28 -14.44 8.88
CA GLN A 70 -0.88 -14.41 9.35
C GLN A 70 -0.16 -13.07 9.10
N LEU A 71 -0.92 -11.96 8.96
CA LEU A 71 -0.35 -10.63 8.76
C LEU A 71 0.41 -10.19 10.02
N LYS A 72 1.63 -9.70 9.87
CA LYS A 72 2.50 -9.29 10.99
C LYS A 72 2.47 -7.79 11.24
N GLY A 73 2.10 -7.00 10.25
CA GLY A 73 1.97 -5.56 10.41
C GLY A 73 1.39 -4.88 9.17
N ALA A 74 1.02 -3.62 9.33
CA ALA A 74 0.59 -2.78 8.22
C ALA A 74 0.94 -1.31 8.47
N ALA A 75 1.10 -0.56 7.37
CA ALA A 75 1.10 0.89 7.37
C ALA A 75 -0.32 1.41 7.12
N ILE A 76 -0.93 1.97 8.17
CA ILE A 76 -2.31 2.42 8.14
C ILE A 76 -2.35 3.93 7.91
N ALA A 77 -3.14 4.35 6.92
CA ALA A 77 -3.15 5.72 6.44
C ALA A 77 -4.03 6.64 7.29
N VAL A 78 -3.45 7.73 7.77
CA VAL A 78 -4.20 8.92 8.14
C VAL A 78 -4.60 9.59 6.83
N PHE A 79 -5.78 9.29 6.33
CA PHE A 79 -6.32 9.84 5.10
C PHE A 79 -7.51 10.77 5.38
N VAL A 80 -7.45 11.95 4.77
CA VAL A 80 -8.55 12.92 4.69
C VAL A 80 -8.69 13.36 3.24
N PRO A 81 -9.89 13.30 2.66
CA PRO A 81 -10.14 13.78 1.30
C PRO A 81 -9.76 15.26 1.15
N MET A 82 -9.39 15.66 -0.07
CA MET A 82 -9.25 17.07 -0.39
C MET A 82 -10.56 17.83 -0.24
N GLY A 83 -10.47 19.04 0.28
CA GLY A 83 -11.55 20.00 0.40
C GLY A 83 -11.10 21.41 0.03
N PRO A 84 -11.91 22.44 0.30
CA PRO A 84 -11.55 23.82 0.02
C PRO A 84 -10.25 24.22 0.74
N ARG A 85 -9.35 24.88 0.03
CA ARG A 85 -8.07 25.36 0.56
C ARG A 85 -8.24 26.71 1.26
N THR A 86 -9.12 26.73 2.27
CA THR A 86 -9.42 27.88 3.14
C THR A 86 -9.02 27.57 4.58
N PRO A 87 -8.90 28.58 5.48
CA PRO A 87 -8.63 28.34 6.90
C PRO A 87 -9.62 27.33 7.52
N GLU A 88 -10.91 27.43 7.20
CA GLU A 88 -11.97 26.55 7.68
C GLU A 88 -11.82 25.12 7.14
N GLY A 89 -11.50 25.00 5.82
CA GLY A 89 -11.25 23.72 5.17
C GLY A 89 -10.05 22.99 5.81
N TYR A 90 -8.95 23.69 6.04
CA TYR A 90 -7.78 23.15 6.72
C TYR A 90 -8.06 22.79 8.19
N ALA A 91 -8.85 23.62 8.91
CA ALA A 91 -9.23 23.31 10.29
C ALA A 91 -10.08 22.02 10.36
N LYS A 92 -11.05 21.88 9.47
CA LYS A 92 -11.86 20.66 9.35
C LYS A 92 -11.00 19.43 9.00
N ALA A 93 -10.09 19.57 8.05
CA ALA A 93 -9.19 18.48 7.66
C ALA A 93 -8.28 18.05 8.83
N ARG A 94 -7.74 18.98 9.61
CA ARG A 94 -6.98 18.66 10.82
C ARG A 94 -7.82 17.93 11.87
N GLN A 95 -9.08 18.35 12.07
CA GLN A 95 -9.98 17.65 12.98
C GLN A 95 -10.24 16.21 12.53
N ASP A 96 -10.46 15.98 11.24
CA ASP A 96 -10.69 14.64 10.68
C ASP A 96 -9.42 13.79 10.74
N ALA A 97 -8.25 14.34 10.43
CA ALA A 97 -6.98 13.66 10.57
C ALA A 97 -6.67 13.29 12.03
N ASN A 98 -7.07 14.14 13.00
CA ASN A 98 -6.98 13.82 14.43
C ASN A 98 -7.85 12.61 14.81
N LYS A 99 -9.05 12.50 14.24
CA LYS A 99 -9.90 11.31 14.43
C LYS A 99 -9.26 10.06 13.84
N LYS A 100 -8.73 10.15 12.62
CA LYS A 100 -8.07 9.03 11.95
C LYS A 100 -6.87 8.51 12.74
N ILE A 101 -5.98 9.37 13.19
CA ILE A 101 -4.80 8.93 13.94
C ILE A 101 -5.21 8.32 15.30
N ALA A 102 -6.27 8.80 15.93
CA ALA A 102 -6.80 8.21 17.15
C ALA A 102 -7.37 6.79 16.91
N LEU A 103 -8.11 6.58 15.81
CA LEU A 103 -8.61 5.26 15.42
C LEU A 103 -7.44 4.28 15.19
N ILE A 104 -6.40 4.70 14.46
CA ILE A 104 -5.23 3.88 14.17
C ILE A 104 -4.50 3.49 15.46
N LYS A 105 -4.22 4.45 16.35
CA LYS A 105 -3.58 4.20 17.65
C LYS A 105 -4.44 3.29 18.53
N GLY A 106 -5.76 3.48 18.47
CA GLY A 106 -6.72 2.68 19.21
C GLY A 106 -6.63 1.17 18.94
N ILE A 107 -6.15 0.74 17.76
CA ILE A 107 -5.91 -0.68 17.48
C ILE A 107 -4.93 -1.27 18.50
N ALA A 108 -3.83 -0.59 18.78
CA ALA A 108 -2.81 -1.05 19.72
C ALA A 108 -3.18 -0.75 21.19
N GLU A 109 -3.68 0.46 21.47
CA GLU A 109 -3.97 0.93 22.81
C GLU A 109 -5.10 0.13 23.49
N GLN A 110 -6.12 -0.25 22.71
CA GLN A 110 -7.26 -1.04 23.19
C GLN A 110 -7.00 -2.55 23.16
N ASN A 111 -5.93 -3.00 22.47
CA ASN A 111 -5.59 -4.42 22.33
C ASN A 111 -4.09 -4.68 22.61
N PRO A 112 -3.54 -4.27 23.76
CA PRO A 112 -2.09 -4.31 24.03
C PRO A 112 -1.50 -5.74 24.05
N GLY A 113 -2.34 -6.76 24.24
CA GLY A 113 -1.92 -8.17 24.13
C GLY A 113 -1.79 -8.68 22.69
N ARG A 114 -2.40 -7.99 21.71
CA ARG A 114 -2.53 -8.47 20.31
C ARG A 114 -1.90 -7.53 19.29
N ALA A 115 -1.72 -6.26 19.60
CA ALA A 115 -1.15 -5.25 18.68
C ALA A 115 -0.25 -4.27 19.45
N ALA A 116 0.67 -3.61 18.71
CA ALA A 116 1.51 -2.53 19.23
C ALA A 116 1.88 -1.55 18.11
N LEU A 117 2.15 -0.29 18.47
CA LEU A 117 2.64 0.72 17.53
C LEU A 117 4.09 0.41 17.14
N ALA A 118 4.38 0.55 15.85
CA ALA A 118 5.72 0.39 15.28
C ALA A 118 6.19 1.71 14.67
N TYR A 119 7.36 2.17 15.07
CA TYR A 119 7.99 3.40 14.60
C TYR A 119 9.24 3.14 13.77
N SER A 120 9.59 1.87 13.59
CA SER A 120 10.75 1.42 12.84
C SER A 120 10.57 -0.02 12.33
N PRO A 121 11.34 -0.45 11.31
CA PRO A 121 11.39 -1.86 10.92
C PRO A 121 11.80 -2.79 12.07
N ALA A 122 12.69 -2.35 12.94
CA ALA A 122 13.09 -3.11 14.13
C ALA A 122 11.90 -3.35 15.08
N ASP A 123 11.02 -2.36 15.24
CA ASP A 123 9.78 -2.54 16.00
C ASP A 123 8.87 -3.56 15.35
N VAL A 124 8.71 -3.53 14.02
CA VAL A 124 7.89 -4.53 13.30
C VAL A 124 8.39 -5.93 13.60
N HIS A 125 9.70 -6.18 13.46
CA HIS A 125 10.28 -7.50 13.77
C HIS A 125 10.10 -7.90 15.25
N ARG A 126 10.33 -6.98 16.17
CA ARG A 126 10.19 -7.21 17.60
C ARG A 126 8.73 -7.52 18.00
N ILE A 127 7.78 -6.77 17.47
CA ILE A 127 6.34 -6.94 17.72
C ILE A 127 5.85 -8.26 17.13
N ALA A 128 6.24 -8.56 15.88
CA ALA A 128 5.91 -9.83 15.23
C ALA A 128 6.48 -11.06 15.98
N ALA A 129 7.70 -10.96 16.51
CA ALA A 129 8.30 -12.01 17.33
C ALA A 129 7.54 -12.27 18.65
N GLN A 130 6.77 -11.28 19.12
CA GLN A 130 5.86 -11.42 20.27
C GLN A 130 4.48 -11.98 19.88
N GLY A 131 4.27 -12.34 18.62
CA GLY A 131 2.97 -12.79 18.12
C GLY A 131 1.92 -11.67 18.00
N LYS A 132 2.35 -10.40 18.00
CA LYS A 132 1.48 -9.22 17.91
C LYS A 132 1.49 -8.61 16.52
N PHE A 133 0.45 -7.87 16.21
CA PHE A 133 0.32 -7.07 14.98
C PHE A 133 1.02 -5.72 15.14
N ALA A 134 1.91 -5.38 14.21
CA ALA A 134 2.63 -4.12 14.19
C ALA A 134 1.85 -3.05 13.43
N VAL A 135 1.46 -1.97 14.09
CA VAL A 135 0.72 -0.86 13.52
C VAL A 135 1.68 0.28 13.23
N ALA A 136 2.02 0.52 11.96
CA ALA A 136 2.76 1.70 11.52
C ALA A 136 1.77 2.77 11.06
N ILE A 137 2.10 4.05 11.27
CA ILE A 137 1.24 5.18 10.90
C ILE A 137 1.83 5.87 9.67
N SER A 138 1.05 5.93 8.60
CA SER A 138 1.33 6.75 7.43
C SER A 138 0.40 7.96 7.36
N LEU A 139 0.85 9.04 6.72
CA LEU A 139 -0.01 10.15 6.31
C LEU A 139 -0.17 10.09 4.80
N LEU A 140 -1.39 9.96 4.33
CA LEU A 140 -1.73 10.07 2.92
C LEU A 140 -2.41 11.41 2.69
N ASN A 141 -1.81 12.27 1.88
CA ASN A 141 -2.27 13.62 1.60
C ASN A 141 -1.91 14.66 2.68
N ALA A 142 -1.02 15.57 2.34
CA ALA A 142 -0.58 16.67 3.21
C ALA A 142 -1.61 17.81 3.36
N TYR A 143 -2.80 17.70 2.79
CA TYR A 143 -3.86 18.71 2.90
C TYR A 143 -4.16 19.14 4.35
N PRO A 144 -4.26 18.24 5.35
CA PRO A 144 -4.48 18.63 6.75
C PRO A 144 -3.37 19.52 7.35
N LEU A 145 -2.18 19.52 6.76
CA LEU A 145 -1.06 20.35 7.21
C LEU A 145 -1.20 21.82 6.77
N GLY A 146 -2.12 22.11 5.84
CA GLY A 146 -2.21 23.44 5.21
C GLY A 146 -0.92 23.78 4.49
N SER A 147 -0.41 24.99 4.69
CA SER A 147 0.84 25.49 4.08
C SER A 147 1.95 25.73 5.10
N ASP A 148 1.92 25.02 6.24
CA ASP A 148 2.87 25.19 7.33
C ASP A 148 3.85 24.02 7.39
N LEU A 149 5.14 24.30 7.11
CA LEU A 149 6.21 23.30 7.13
C LEU A 149 6.40 22.66 8.52
N ALA A 150 6.17 23.41 9.60
CA ALA A 150 6.35 22.93 10.99
C ALA A 150 5.38 21.79 11.33
N GLN A 151 4.26 21.67 10.60
CA GLN A 151 3.32 20.58 10.78
C GLN A 151 3.94 19.19 10.50
N ILE A 152 4.96 19.09 9.65
CA ILE A 152 5.69 17.83 9.45
C ILE A 152 6.27 17.32 10.78
N ASP A 153 6.87 18.20 11.58
CA ASP A 153 7.44 17.85 12.88
C ASP A 153 6.37 17.40 13.87
N GLU A 154 5.24 18.10 13.90
CA GLU A 154 4.12 17.73 14.77
C GLU A 154 3.60 16.33 14.43
N TRP A 155 3.37 16.04 13.14
CA TRP A 155 2.90 14.72 12.71
C TRP A 155 3.93 13.63 12.95
N TYR A 156 5.23 13.92 12.80
CA TYR A 156 6.30 13.00 13.16
C TYR A 156 6.26 12.65 14.66
N GLN A 157 6.12 13.65 15.53
CA GLN A 157 5.99 13.44 16.99
C GLN A 157 4.74 12.62 17.35
N ARG A 158 3.68 12.72 16.56
CA ARG A 158 2.45 11.93 16.70
C ARG A 158 2.59 10.51 16.21
N GLY A 159 3.71 10.16 15.61
CA GLY A 159 4.05 8.79 15.21
C GLY A 159 4.03 8.49 13.72
N VAL A 160 3.78 9.47 12.86
CA VAL A 160 3.86 9.29 11.40
C VAL A 160 5.30 8.96 11.00
N ARG A 161 5.49 7.94 10.18
CA ARG A 161 6.80 7.47 9.69
C ARG A 161 6.85 7.28 8.18
N ILE A 162 5.71 7.31 7.52
CA ILE A 162 5.55 7.26 6.06
C ILE A 162 4.71 8.48 5.67
N PHE A 163 5.09 9.21 4.62
CA PHE A 163 4.47 10.48 4.27
C PHE A 163 4.23 10.62 2.77
N GLY A 164 2.96 10.72 2.37
CA GLY A 164 2.51 11.05 1.02
C GLY A 164 2.02 12.49 0.92
N PHE A 165 2.43 13.20 -0.13
CA PHE A 165 2.12 14.61 -0.29
C PHE A 165 0.68 14.87 -0.76
N VAL A 166 0.14 14.03 -1.63
CA VAL A 166 -1.16 14.26 -2.30
C VAL A 166 -2.02 13.00 -2.35
N HIS A 167 -3.32 13.22 -2.54
CA HIS A 167 -4.28 12.22 -3.00
C HIS A 167 -4.91 12.69 -4.32
N ALA A 168 -6.22 12.56 -4.54
CA ALA A 168 -6.91 13.22 -5.64
C ALA A 168 -7.03 14.73 -5.33
N GLY A 169 -6.63 15.56 -6.30
CA GLY A 169 -6.55 17.01 -6.17
C GLY A 169 -5.15 17.53 -5.81
N HIS A 170 -4.81 18.69 -6.37
CA HIS A 170 -3.60 19.43 -6.00
C HIS A 170 -3.74 20.04 -4.60
N ASN A 171 -2.63 20.25 -3.92
CA ASN A 171 -2.62 20.94 -2.63
C ASN A 171 -1.44 21.93 -2.55
N ALA A 172 -1.24 22.54 -1.39
CA ALA A 172 -0.16 23.52 -1.21
C ALA A 172 1.26 22.94 -1.39
N TRP A 173 1.42 21.62 -1.43
CA TRP A 173 2.71 20.95 -1.45
C TRP A 173 3.11 20.41 -2.82
N ALA A 174 2.14 19.87 -3.57
CA ALA A 174 2.46 19.19 -4.83
C ALA A 174 1.25 19.04 -5.76
N ASP A 175 1.54 18.79 -7.02
CA ASP A 175 0.58 18.37 -8.02
C ASP A 175 0.28 16.87 -7.92
N SER A 176 -1.02 16.56 -7.93
CA SER A 176 -1.53 15.18 -7.97
C SER A 176 -1.57 14.64 -9.40
N SER A 177 -1.41 13.32 -9.55
CA SER A 177 -1.68 12.61 -10.80
C SER A 177 -3.18 12.60 -11.19
N ARG A 178 -4.05 13.00 -10.26
CA ARG A 178 -5.50 13.10 -10.43
C ARG A 178 -6.00 14.49 -10.01
N PRO A 179 -5.86 15.54 -10.86
CA PRO A 179 -6.44 16.85 -10.60
C PRO A 179 -7.95 16.74 -10.35
N SER A 180 -8.47 17.49 -9.38
CA SER A 180 -9.89 17.50 -9.04
C SER A 180 -10.60 18.69 -9.66
N LYS A 181 -11.30 18.46 -10.76
CA LYS A 181 -12.12 19.50 -11.41
C LYS A 181 -13.17 20.09 -10.47
N ALA A 182 -13.70 19.30 -9.54
CA ALA A 182 -14.67 19.75 -8.55
C ALA A 182 -14.08 20.77 -7.55
N LEU A 183 -12.75 20.77 -7.38
CA LEU A 183 -12.03 21.74 -6.56
C LEU A 183 -11.40 22.87 -7.38
N GLY A 184 -11.67 22.91 -8.69
CA GLY A 184 -11.14 23.93 -9.59
C GLY A 184 -9.72 23.68 -10.07
N ASP A 185 -9.18 22.48 -9.91
CA ASP A 185 -7.82 22.17 -10.34
C ASP A 185 -7.68 22.24 -11.87
N GLY A 186 -6.60 22.89 -12.31
CA GLY A 186 -6.08 22.75 -13.66
C GLY A 186 -5.30 21.45 -13.85
N PRO A 187 -4.72 21.22 -15.03
CA PRO A 187 -3.87 20.05 -15.28
C PRO A 187 -2.64 19.98 -14.37
N GLN A 188 -2.12 21.12 -13.96
CA GLN A 188 -1.03 21.32 -13.01
C GLN A 188 -1.17 22.68 -12.34
N GLU A 189 -0.60 22.84 -11.16
CA GLU A 189 -0.59 24.09 -10.41
C GLU A 189 0.85 24.57 -10.12
N HIS A 190 1.72 23.63 -9.75
CA HIS A 190 3.09 23.91 -9.33
C HIS A 190 4.15 23.45 -10.35
N GLY A 191 3.75 22.77 -11.41
CA GLY A 191 4.68 22.07 -12.30
C GLY A 191 5.41 20.92 -11.59
N GLY A 192 4.76 20.30 -10.61
CA GLY A 192 5.27 19.23 -9.77
C GLY A 192 5.19 19.57 -8.29
N LEU A 193 6.35 19.70 -7.62
CA LEU A 193 6.41 20.17 -6.23
C LEU A 193 6.36 21.70 -6.17
N SER A 194 5.59 22.24 -5.22
CA SER A 194 5.72 23.65 -4.84
C SER A 194 7.05 23.89 -4.10
N GLU A 195 7.42 25.16 -3.86
CA GLU A 195 8.58 25.50 -3.01
C GLU A 195 8.42 24.93 -1.58
N LEU A 196 7.18 24.89 -1.07
CA LEU A 196 6.87 24.26 0.20
C LEU A 196 7.10 22.73 0.14
N GLY A 197 6.68 22.08 -0.95
CA GLY A 197 6.90 20.65 -1.16
C GLY A 197 8.38 20.29 -1.23
N LYS A 198 9.20 21.10 -1.90
CA LYS A 198 10.66 20.91 -1.94
C LYS A 198 11.29 21.00 -0.54
N LYS A 199 10.89 21.99 0.26
CA LYS A 199 11.30 22.11 1.68
C LYS A 199 10.78 20.91 2.49
N GLY A 200 9.57 20.42 2.20
CA GLY A 200 9.01 19.22 2.81
C GLY A 200 9.86 17.97 2.57
N VAL A 201 10.32 17.74 1.34
CA VAL A 201 11.23 16.62 1.02
C VAL A 201 12.50 16.69 1.87
N ALA A 202 13.13 17.89 1.98
CA ALA A 202 14.32 18.07 2.80
C ALA A 202 14.03 17.76 4.28
N ARG A 203 12.92 18.28 4.82
CA ARG A 203 12.55 18.05 6.24
C ARG A 203 12.25 16.60 6.55
N LEU A 204 11.53 15.90 5.66
CA LEU A 204 11.24 14.47 5.81
C LEU A 204 12.52 13.63 5.83
N ASN A 205 13.50 13.95 4.97
CA ASN A 205 14.82 13.30 4.99
C ASN A 205 15.58 13.55 6.31
N GLU A 206 15.54 14.78 6.86
CA GLU A 206 16.16 15.11 8.15
C GLU A 206 15.55 14.32 9.31
N LEU A 207 14.25 14.03 9.26
CA LEU A 207 13.52 13.26 10.26
C LEU A 207 13.62 11.74 10.04
N GLY A 208 14.13 11.29 8.88
CA GLY A 208 14.15 9.88 8.50
C GLY A 208 12.76 9.29 8.23
N VAL A 209 11.83 10.14 7.78
CA VAL A 209 10.49 9.72 7.36
C VAL A 209 10.56 9.17 5.94
N LEU A 210 9.96 8.00 5.72
CA LEU A 210 9.89 7.39 4.39
C LEU A 210 8.90 8.17 3.52
N ILE A 211 9.36 8.70 2.39
CA ILE A 211 8.53 9.46 1.46
C ILE A 211 7.76 8.49 0.57
N ASP A 212 6.43 8.63 0.56
CA ASP A 212 5.54 7.95 -0.37
C ASP A 212 5.32 8.81 -1.61
N VAL A 213 5.71 8.28 -2.76
CA VAL A 213 5.55 8.95 -4.07
C VAL A 213 4.29 8.52 -4.81
N SER A 214 3.44 7.70 -4.19
CA SER A 214 2.14 7.35 -4.76
C SER A 214 1.32 8.62 -5.00
N GLN A 215 0.54 8.62 -6.11
CA GLN A 215 -0.39 9.68 -6.46
C GLN A 215 0.24 11.03 -6.90
N LEU A 216 1.56 11.19 -6.81
CA LEU A 216 2.22 12.37 -7.36
C LEU A 216 2.04 12.46 -8.87
N SER A 217 1.94 13.69 -9.40
CA SER A 217 2.11 13.90 -10.84
C SER A 217 3.50 13.44 -11.28
N SER A 218 3.68 13.07 -12.54
CA SER A 218 4.98 12.64 -13.07
C SER A 218 6.11 13.65 -12.83
N PRO A 219 5.89 14.97 -13.03
CA PRO A 219 6.91 15.98 -12.66
C PRO A 219 7.22 15.98 -11.15
N ALA A 220 6.21 15.89 -10.27
CA ALA A 220 6.43 15.87 -8.83
C ALA A 220 7.20 14.61 -8.39
N PHE A 221 6.86 13.45 -8.95
CA PHE A 221 7.57 12.20 -8.74
C PHE A 221 9.07 12.34 -9.08
N GLN A 222 9.39 12.85 -10.27
CA GLN A 222 10.78 13.05 -10.71
C GLN A 222 11.53 14.06 -9.82
N GLN A 223 10.87 15.14 -9.41
CA GLN A 223 11.45 16.14 -8.52
C GLN A 223 11.73 15.56 -7.12
N VAL A 224 10.82 14.76 -6.55
CA VAL A 224 11.10 14.06 -5.28
C VAL A 224 12.34 13.18 -5.40
N LEU A 225 12.43 12.37 -6.47
CA LEU A 225 13.58 11.49 -6.68
C LEU A 225 14.91 12.25 -6.87
N SER A 226 14.86 13.44 -7.46
CA SER A 226 16.05 14.29 -7.63
C SER A 226 16.51 14.98 -6.34
N LEU A 227 15.60 15.24 -5.40
CA LEU A 227 15.86 16.00 -4.19
C LEU A 227 16.12 15.09 -2.97
N THR A 228 15.50 13.90 -2.94
CA THR A 228 15.61 13.01 -1.78
C THR A 228 17.01 12.44 -1.62
N LYS A 229 17.43 12.25 -0.37
CA LYS A 229 18.70 11.61 0.02
C LYS A 229 18.52 10.14 0.42
N ALA A 230 17.29 9.66 0.44
CA ALA A 230 16.91 8.31 0.84
C ALA A 230 16.11 7.61 -0.26
N PRO A 231 16.06 6.28 -0.30
CA PRO A 231 15.11 5.59 -1.14
C PRO A 231 13.68 5.94 -0.74
N VAL A 232 12.78 5.95 -1.72
CA VAL A 232 11.36 6.25 -1.56
C VAL A 232 10.50 5.02 -1.77
N VAL A 233 9.22 5.11 -1.47
CA VAL A 233 8.24 4.07 -1.74
C VAL A 233 7.06 4.62 -2.53
N ALA A 234 6.53 3.86 -3.48
CA ALA A 234 5.18 4.04 -3.97
C ALA A 234 4.30 3.02 -3.22
N THR A 235 3.66 3.44 -2.13
CA THR A 235 2.98 2.53 -1.17
C THR A 235 1.80 1.79 -1.77
N HIS A 236 1.17 2.32 -2.83
CA HIS A 236 0.00 1.75 -3.50
C HIS A 236 -0.12 2.26 -4.94
N SER A 237 0.53 1.60 -5.87
CA SER A 237 0.51 1.96 -7.30
C SER A 237 0.39 0.72 -8.17
N GLY A 238 0.06 0.88 -9.45
CA GLY A 238 0.15 -0.15 -10.45
C GLY A 238 1.20 0.19 -11.50
N VAL A 239 1.19 -0.53 -12.63
CA VAL A 239 2.16 -0.36 -13.72
C VAL A 239 1.43 -0.02 -15.03
N LYS A 240 1.87 1.03 -15.73
CA LYS A 240 1.25 1.47 -17.00
C LYS A 240 1.36 0.43 -18.11
N GLY A 241 2.36 -0.42 -18.07
CA GLY A 241 2.50 -1.51 -19.03
C GLY A 241 1.38 -2.59 -18.95
N ILE A 242 0.59 -2.59 -17.88
CA ILE A 242 -0.63 -3.41 -17.75
C ILE A 242 -1.88 -2.56 -17.96
N VAL A 243 -1.97 -1.41 -17.28
CA VAL A 243 -3.09 -0.46 -17.43
C VAL A 243 -2.54 0.95 -17.49
N ASP A 244 -2.68 1.60 -18.64
CA ASP A 244 -2.27 2.98 -18.82
C ASP A 244 -3.31 3.93 -18.23
N ASN A 245 -3.03 4.37 -17.01
CA ASN A 245 -3.77 5.40 -16.30
C ASN A 245 -2.82 6.30 -15.50
N SER A 246 -3.32 7.42 -14.99
CA SER A 246 -2.49 8.42 -14.28
C SER A 246 -2.01 7.96 -12.89
N ARG A 247 -2.55 6.86 -12.35
CA ARG A 247 -2.18 6.31 -11.04
C ARG A 247 -1.06 5.28 -11.10
N ASN A 248 -0.85 4.70 -12.28
CA ASN A 248 0.15 3.67 -12.52
C ASN A 248 1.47 4.30 -12.97
N LEU A 249 2.60 3.72 -12.54
CA LEU A 249 3.93 4.17 -12.92
C LEU A 249 4.29 3.67 -14.33
N SER A 250 4.90 4.54 -15.12
CA SER A 250 5.50 4.18 -16.42
C SER A 250 6.77 3.37 -16.23
N ASP A 251 7.25 2.73 -17.30
CA ASP A 251 8.54 2.01 -17.29
C ASP A 251 9.72 2.94 -16.95
N ASP A 252 9.68 4.19 -17.42
CA ASP A 252 10.70 5.20 -17.09
C ASP A 252 10.65 5.58 -15.60
N GLU A 253 9.45 5.75 -15.03
CA GLU A 253 9.28 6.02 -13.60
C GLU A 253 9.73 4.82 -12.76
N LEU A 254 9.45 3.59 -13.19
CA LEU A 254 9.95 2.37 -12.56
C LEU A 254 11.50 2.33 -12.57
N ALA A 255 12.13 2.67 -13.70
CA ALA A 255 13.58 2.71 -13.81
C ALA A 255 14.21 3.78 -12.90
N LEU A 256 13.57 4.97 -12.79
CA LEU A 256 13.99 6.01 -11.84
C LEU A 256 13.85 5.56 -10.39
N LEU A 257 12.76 4.87 -10.05
CA LEU A 257 12.53 4.31 -8.72
C LEU A 257 13.59 3.27 -8.36
N GLN A 258 13.92 2.36 -9.29
CA GLN A 258 15.00 1.37 -9.13
C GLN A 258 16.34 2.07 -8.89
N LYS A 259 16.69 3.07 -9.70
CA LYS A 259 17.94 3.84 -9.56
C LYS A 259 18.04 4.54 -8.20
N ASN A 260 16.93 5.00 -7.64
CA ASN A 260 16.85 5.58 -6.30
C ASN A 260 17.02 4.52 -5.18
N GLY A 261 16.90 3.22 -5.47
CA GLY A 261 16.87 2.13 -4.50
C GLY A 261 15.46 1.91 -3.89
N GLY A 262 14.46 2.62 -4.40
CA GLY A 262 13.08 2.59 -3.94
C GLY A 262 12.31 1.33 -4.27
N VAL A 263 11.04 1.30 -3.88
CA VAL A 263 10.14 0.14 -4.04
C VAL A 263 8.76 0.60 -4.51
N ILE A 264 8.19 -0.08 -5.51
CA ILE A 264 6.78 -0.01 -5.82
C ILE A 264 6.02 -1.14 -5.12
N GLN A 265 4.94 -0.80 -4.43
CA GLN A 265 3.98 -1.76 -3.89
C GLN A 265 2.79 -1.85 -4.86
N ILE A 266 2.64 -3.02 -5.49
CA ILE A 266 1.54 -3.25 -6.43
C ILE A 266 0.24 -3.39 -5.64
N VAL A 267 -0.69 -2.51 -5.94
CA VAL A 267 -1.93 -2.39 -5.19
C VAL A 267 -3.03 -3.30 -5.73
N ALA A 268 -3.76 -3.94 -4.83
CA ALA A 268 -4.91 -4.78 -5.14
C ALA A 268 -6.16 -3.94 -5.48
N PHE A 269 -6.02 -3.00 -6.42
CA PHE A 269 -7.12 -2.15 -6.87
C PHE A 269 -7.52 -2.52 -8.31
N SER A 270 -8.74 -3.02 -8.48
CA SER A 270 -9.20 -3.66 -9.72
C SER A 270 -8.93 -2.84 -10.98
N ASN A 271 -9.17 -1.53 -10.94
CA ASN A 271 -9.01 -0.64 -12.09
C ASN A 271 -7.55 -0.32 -12.45
N TYR A 272 -6.59 -0.74 -11.62
CA TYR A 272 -5.16 -0.57 -11.88
C TYR A 272 -4.51 -1.86 -12.37
N LEU A 273 -5.22 -3.00 -12.23
CA LEU A 273 -4.73 -4.33 -12.59
C LEU A 273 -5.26 -4.85 -13.92
N ARG A 274 -6.31 -4.24 -14.46
CA ARG A 274 -6.94 -4.67 -15.71
C ARG A 274 -7.51 -3.49 -16.48
N PRO A 275 -7.36 -3.48 -17.81
CA PRO A 275 -8.02 -2.49 -18.65
C PRO A 275 -9.54 -2.64 -18.53
N LEU A 276 -10.25 -1.52 -18.47
CA LEU A 276 -11.70 -1.49 -18.59
C LEU A 276 -12.07 -1.18 -20.05
N PRO A 277 -13.08 -1.85 -20.61
CA PRO A 277 -13.64 -1.45 -21.89
C PRO A 277 -14.07 0.02 -21.84
N GLN A 278 -13.84 0.76 -22.91
CA GLN A 278 -14.22 2.15 -23.00
C GLN A 278 -15.72 2.34 -22.70
N GLY A 279 -16.07 3.28 -21.83
CA GLY A 279 -17.46 3.54 -21.44
C GLY A 279 -18.01 2.61 -20.34
N THR A 280 -17.21 1.68 -19.81
CA THR A 280 -17.66 0.86 -18.68
C THR A 280 -17.72 1.72 -17.41
N PRO A 281 -18.89 1.87 -16.76
CA PRO A 281 -18.96 2.51 -15.45
C PRO A 281 -18.09 1.76 -14.44
N ALA A 282 -17.37 2.50 -13.58
CA ALA A 282 -16.47 1.89 -12.58
C ALA A 282 -17.20 0.86 -11.69
N ASP A 283 -18.44 1.16 -11.31
CA ASP A 283 -19.26 0.33 -10.41
C ASP A 283 -19.79 -0.97 -11.06
N SER A 284 -19.81 -1.03 -12.40
CA SER A 284 -20.24 -2.22 -13.18
C SER A 284 -19.06 -3.04 -13.69
N ALA A 285 -17.84 -2.58 -13.47
CA ALA A 285 -16.63 -3.29 -13.89
C ALA A 285 -16.48 -4.57 -13.07
N PRO A 286 -16.21 -5.73 -13.72
CA PRO A 286 -15.87 -6.95 -12.97
C PRO A 286 -14.65 -6.68 -12.08
N ARG A 287 -14.62 -7.27 -10.89
CA ARG A 287 -13.49 -7.13 -9.97
C ARG A 287 -12.21 -7.76 -10.55
N GLY A 288 -11.08 -7.17 -10.22
CA GLY A 288 -9.77 -7.80 -10.45
C GLY A 288 -9.62 -9.09 -9.66
N THR A 289 -8.59 -9.88 -9.97
CA THR A 289 -8.29 -11.15 -9.30
C THR A 289 -6.89 -11.14 -8.72
N VAL A 290 -6.61 -12.04 -7.76
CA VAL A 290 -5.25 -12.27 -7.25
C VAL A 290 -4.27 -12.64 -8.38
N ALA A 291 -4.72 -13.38 -9.39
CA ALA A 291 -3.88 -13.70 -10.56
C ALA A 291 -3.45 -12.45 -11.34
N GLN A 292 -4.35 -11.47 -11.52
CA GLN A 292 -4.02 -10.20 -12.17
C GLN A 292 -3.10 -9.33 -11.31
N LEU A 293 -3.25 -9.36 -9.98
CA LEU A 293 -2.31 -8.73 -9.06
C LEU A 293 -0.90 -9.32 -9.24
N VAL A 294 -0.78 -10.64 -9.23
CA VAL A 294 0.52 -11.33 -9.41
C VAL A 294 1.07 -11.12 -10.83
N GLN A 295 0.22 -10.99 -11.85
CA GLN A 295 0.66 -10.60 -13.20
C GLN A 295 1.32 -9.21 -13.19
N SER A 296 0.73 -8.22 -12.51
CA SER A 296 1.30 -6.87 -12.39
C SER A 296 2.59 -6.86 -11.56
N ILE A 297 2.65 -7.66 -10.47
CA ILE A 297 3.89 -7.89 -9.70
C ILE A 297 4.97 -8.46 -10.61
N THR A 298 4.65 -9.51 -11.38
CA THR A 298 5.60 -10.15 -12.28
C THR A 298 6.09 -9.20 -13.38
N TYR A 299 5.22 -8.33 -13.89
CA TYR A 299 5.63 -7.28 -14.83
C TYR A 299 6.66 -6.34 -14.20
N ALA A 300 6.37 -5.80 -13.02
CA ALA A 300 7.29 -4.91 -12.31
C ALA A 300 8.63 -5.61 -12.00
N VAL A 301 8.59 -6.84 -11.50
CA VAL A 301 9.81 -7.64 -11.20
C VAL A 301 10.68 -7.84 -12.45
N LYS A 302 10.07 -8.10 -13.61
CA LYS A 302 10.81 -8.22 -14.87
C LYS A 302 11.47 -6.90 -15.30
N LYS A 303 10.87 -5.75 -14.96
CA LYS A 303 11.39 -4.42 -15.33
C LYS A 303 12.49 -3.93 -14.40
N ILE A 304 12.30 -4.06 -13.09
CA ILE A 304 13.16 -3.41 -12.10
C ILE A 304 13.76 -4.35 -11.04
N GLY A 305 13.49 -5.65 -11.15
CA GLY A 305 14.03 -6.67 -10.23
C GLY A 305 13.21 -6.83 -8.96
N ILE A 306 13.39 -8.01 -8.34
CA ILE A 306 12.61 -8.46 -7.17
C ILE A 306 12.80 -7.57 -5.93
N ASP A 307 13.94 -6.89 -5.79
CA ASP A 307 14.27 -6.06 -4.63
C ASP A 307 13.54 -4.70 -4.62
N HIS A 308 12.83 -4.37 -5.69
CA HIS A 308 12.15 -3.09 -5.89
C HIS A 308 10.64 -3.21 -6.00
N VAL A 309 10.05 -4.39 -5.69
CA VAL A 309 8.61 -4.66 -5.82
C VAL A 309 8.05 -5.22 -4.53
N GLY A 310 6.80 -4.87 -4.23
CA GLY A 310 6.05 -5.41 -3.10
C GLY A 310 4.54 -5.38 -3.33
N ILE A 311 3.77 -5.51 -2.25
CA ILE A 311 2.33 -5.75 -2.26
C ILE A 311 1.62 -4.75 -1.35
N ALA A 312 0.47 -4.22 -1.79
CA ALA A 312 -0.43 -3.40 -1.00
C ALA A 312 -1.89 -3.78 -1.25
N SER A 313 -2.72 -3.68 -0.23
CA SER A 313 -4.14 -4.00 -0.36
C SER A 313 -5.00 -2.81 -0.78
N ASP A 314 -4.75 -1.63 -0.25
CA ASP A 314 -5.65 -0.46 -0.28
C ASP A 314 -7.03 -0.78 0.34
N PHE A 315 -7.06 -1.69 1.31
CA PHE A 315 -8.28 -2.09 2.01
C PHE A 315 -8.94 -0.92 2.74
N ASN A 316 -10.25 -0.99 2.83
CA ASN A 316 -11.14 0.05 3.38
C ASN A 316 -11.09 1.39 2.60
N HIS A 317 -10.43 1.41 1.43
CA HIS A 317 -10.40 2.58 0.53
C HIS A 317 -10.64 2.19 -0.94
N GLY A 318 -11.40 1.13 -1.17
CA GLY A 318 -11.77 0.62 -2.49
C GLY A 318 -10.86 -0.49 -3.02
N GLY A 319 -9.83 -0.86 -2.28
CA GLY A 319 -8.98 -2.00 -2.58
C GLY A 319 -9.64 -3.34 -2.29
N GLY A 320 -9.03 -4.38 -2.81
CA GLY A 320 -9.49 -5.76 -2.75
C GLY A 320 -9.83 -6.32 -4.13
N VAL A 321 -9.48 -7.58 -4.31
CA VAL A 321 -9.67 -8.33 -5.55
C VAL A 321 -10.29 -9.70 -5.24
N LEU A 322 -10.87 -10.35 -6.23
CA LEU A 322 -11.39 -11.71 -6.06
C LEU A 322 -10.27 -12.65 -5.58
N GLY A 323 -10.46 -13.25 -4.43
CA GLY A 323 -9.52 -14.10 -3.74
C GLY A 323 -8.64 -13.39 -2.70
N TRP A 324 -8.73 -12.05 -2.57
CA TRP A 324 -8.14 -11.28 -1.46
C TRP A 324 -9.04 -10.09 -1.16
N ASP A 325 -10.06 -10.34 -0.33
CA ASP A 325 -11.11 -9.38 0.03
C ASP A 325 -10.87 -8.73 1.39
N ASN A 326 -10.00 -9.30 2.20
CA ASN A 326 -9.66 -8.81 3.54
C ASN A 326 -8.36 -9.45 4.02
N GLU A 327 -7.82 -8.93 5.13
CA GLU A 327 -6.54 -9.40 5.68
C GLU A 327 -6.52 -10.86 6.16
N GLY A 328 -7.66 -11.53 6.23
CA GLY A 328 -7.74 -12.96 6.55
C GLY A 328 -7.40 -13.89 5.39
N GLU A 329 -7.15 -13.35 4.20
CA GLU A 329 -7.01 -14.12 2.95
C GLU A 329 -5.61 -13.99 2.31
N CYS A 330 -4.62 -13.46 3.01
CA CYS A 330 -3.24 -13.25 2.51
C CYS A 330 -2.63 -14.51 1.88
N GLN A 331 -2.94 -15.69 2.40
CA GLN A 331 -2.45 -16.97 1.87
C GLN A 331 -2.83 -17.22 0.40
N ASN A 332 -3.90 -16.60 -0.10
CA ASN A 332 -4.30 -16.74 -1.49
C ASN A 332 -3.33 -16.01 -2.42
N VAL A 333 -2.83 -14.84 -2.00
CA VAL A 333 -1.78 -14.11 -2.71
C VAL A 333 -0.48 -14.90 -2.71
N THR A 334 -0.07 -15.43 -1.55
CA THR A 334 1.12 -16.29 -1.43
C THR A 334 1.01 -17.55 -2.29
N ALA A 335 -0.17 -18.18 -2.34
CA ALA A 335 -0.40 -19.36 -3.20
C ALA A 335 -0.27 -19.01 -4.69
N GLU A 336 -0.78 -17.84 -5.11
CA GLU A 336 -0.66 -17.40 -6.49
C GLU A 336 0.79 -17.04 -6.86
N LEU A 337 1.54 -16.43 -5.94
CA LEU A 337 2.98 -16.20 -6.12
C LEU A 337 3.75 -17.51 -6.28
N LEU A 338 3.42 -18.54 -5.49
CA LEU A 338 3.99 -19.88 -5.65
C LEU A 338 3.63 -20.50 -7.01
N ARG A 339 2.39 -20.32 -7.46
CA ARG A 339 1.93 -20.79 -8.80
C ARG A 339 2.70 -20.09 -9.92
N ALA A 340 3.03 -18.81 -9.74
CA ALA A 340 3.86 -18.03 -10.65
C ALA A 340 5.36 -18.36 -10.58
N GLY A 341 5.78 -19.27 -9.69
CA GLY A 341 7.16 -19.77 -9.60
C GLY A 341 8.08 -18.99 -8.64
N TYR A 342 7.54 -18.06 -7.84
CA TYR A 342 8.34 -17.35 -6.84
C TYR A 342 8.80 -18.28 -5.72
N SER A 343 10.06 -18.12 -5.30
CA SER A 343 10.61 -18.82 -4.14
C SER A 343 10.08 -18.21 -2.83
N GLU A 344 10.18 -18.96 -1.71
CA GLU A 344 9.86 -18.43 -0.38
C GLU A 344 10.66 -17.14 -0.07
N ARG A 345 11.92 -17.08 -0.50
CA ARG A 345 12.77 -15.90 -0.34
C ARG A 345 12.23 -14.69 -1.11
N ASP A 346 11.74 -14.90 -2.33
CA ASP A 346 11.17 -13.83 -3.15
C ASP A 346 9.82 -13.37 -2.57
N ILE A 347 8.99 -14.31 -2.11
CA ILE A 347 7.71 -14.03 -1.44
C ILE A 347 7.94 -13.19 -0.17
N ALA A 348 8.97 -13.52 0.62
CA ALA A 348 9.32 -12.74 1.81
C ALA A 348 9.76 -11.30 1.46
N LYS A 349 10.44 -11.08 0.33
CA LYS A 349 10.77 -9.75 -0.17
C LYS A 349 9.53 -8.98 -0.59
N LEU A 350 8.66 -9.61 -1.37
CA LEU A 350 7.43 -8.99 -1.89
C LEU A 350 6.46 -8.58 -0.78
N TRP A 351 6.25 -9.42 0.24
CA TRP A 351 5.31 -9.14 1.30
C TRP A 351 5.76 -8.04 2.27
N GLY A 352 7.00 -8.04 2.70
CA GLY A 352 7.42 -7.04 3.69
C GLY A 352 8.88 -6.65 3.60
N GLY A 353 9.75 -7.58 3.15
CA GLY A 353 11.20 -7.40 3.18
C GLY A 353 11.68 -6.14 2.48
N ASN A 354 11.17 -5.88 1.28
CA ASN A 354 11.57 -4.70 0.50
C ASN A 354 11.05 -3.39 1.10
N PHE A 355 9.80 -3.36 1.59
CA PHE A 355 9.24 -2.20 2.25
C PHE A 355 10.01 -1.85 3.53
N LEU A 356 10.23 -2.84 4.39
CA LEU A 356 10.97 -2.64 5.65
C LEU A 356 12.43 -2.22 5.41
N ARG A 357 13.06 -2.71 4.32
CA ARG A 357 14.39 -2.28 3.90
C ARG A 357 14.41 -0.78 3.61
N VAL A 358 13.56 -0.28 2.70
CA VAL A 358 13.57 1.14 2.31
C VAL A 358 13.17 2.04 3.48
N TRP A 359 12.24 1.60 4.33
CA TRP A 359 11.92 2.33 5.55
C TRP A 359 13.11 2.44 6.49
N GLY A 360 13.85 1.36 6.72
CA GLY A 360 15.07 1.39 7.52
C GLY A 360 16.19 2.23 6.91
N GLU A 361 16.34 2.22 5.58
CA GLU A 361 17.31 3.05 4.87
C GLU A 361 16.96 4.55 4.97
N ALA A 362 15.67 4.90 4.89
CA ALA A 362 15.22 6.26 5.12
C ALA A 362 15.53 6.74 6.55
N GLN A 363 15.28 5.91 7.55
CA GLN A 363 15.59 6.25 8.94
C GLN A 363 17.10 6.44 9.20
N LYS A 364 17.95 5.68 8.52
CA LYS A 364 19.42 5.84 8.63
C LYS A 364 19.93 7.16 8.06
N LYS A 365 19.14 7.84 7.22
CA LYS A 365 19.48 9.16 6.68
C LYS A 365 19.07 10.31 7.60
N ALA A 366 18.33 10.03 8.69
CA ALA A 366 17.99 11.03 9.68
C ALA A 366 19.25 11.74 10.16
N GLN A 367 19.22 13.06 10.13
CA GLN A 367 20.26 13.87 10.76
C GLN A 367 19.99 13.89 12.28
N HIS A 368 20.70 13.07 13.03
CA HIS A 368 20.71 13.19 14.47
C HIS A 368 21.28 14.57 14.81
N LYS A 369 20.42 15.54 15.12
CA LYS A 369 20.86 16.69 15.89
C LYS A 369 21.33 16.12 17.23
N HIS A 370 22.64 16.06 17.44
CA HIS A 370 23.17 15.89 18.79
C HIS A 370 22.59 17.02 19.65
N SER A 371 21.68 16.63 20.52
CA SER A 371 21.15 17.50 21.60
C SER A 371 22.22 17.73 22.63
#